data_a211099778610b10105a583f1389692a
#
_entry.id   a211099778610b10105a583f1389692a
#
_cell.length_a   1.000
_cell.length_b   1.000
_cell.length_c   1.000
_cell.angle_alpha   90.00
_cell.angle_beta   90.00
_cell.angle_gamma   90.00
#
_symmetry.space_group_name_H-M   'P 1'
#
loop_
_entity.id
_entity.type
_entity.pdbx_description
1 polymer ?
#
loop_
_entity_poly.entity_id
_entity_poly.type
_entity_poly.pdbx_seq_one_letter_code
_entity_poly.pdbx_strand_id
1 'polypeptide(L)'
;MKILQINAVYKNLSTGINVYEINTLLNQVGHQCVAAFSEGKVTDPTTEYKIGRTGGQKLHALLSRVTGLQGYFSRHATKKLLRYMDVFQPDVVVLNNLHANYIHLPKLLTYLAEKDIPTVAVLHDCWFYTGKCCYYTTANCNKWQTGCENCPAWKNHNKSWFFD
;
A
#
# COMPACT_ATOMS: atom_id res chain seq x y z
N MET A 1 -15.70 -6.38 -15.43
CA MET A 1 -15.35 -5.31 -14.49
C MET A 1 -13.87 -4.97 -14.63
N LYS A 2 -13.51 -3.71 -14.43
CA LYS A 2 -12.12 -3.24 -14.32
C LYS A 2 -11.71 -3.19 -12.86
N ILE A 3 -10.72 -3.97 -12.47
CA ILE A 3 -10.28 -4.13 -11.08
C ILE A 3 -8.83 -3.67 -10.96
N LEU A 4 -8.53 -2.80 -10.01
CA LEU A 4 -7.16 -2.39 -9.72
C LEU A 4 -6.76 -2.89 -8.33
N GLN A 5 -5.80 -3.78 -8.25
CA GLN A 5 -5.20 -4.21 -6.99
C GLN A 5 -3.95 -3.37 -6.69
N ILE A 6 -3.86 -2.79 -5.50
CA ILE A 6 -2.68 -2.02 -5.07
C ILE A 6 -1.97 -2.79 -3.95
N ASN A 7 -0.69 -3.12 -4.15
CA ASN A 7 0.13 -3.83 -3.16
C ASN A 7 1.59 -3.34 -3.17
N ALA A 8 2.29 -3.57 -2.09
CA ALA A 8 3.72 -3.26 -1.99
C ALA A 8 4.56 -4.13 -2.92
N VAL A 9 4.31 -5.43 -2.92
CA VAL A 9 5.10 -6.47 -3.62
C VAL A 9 4.24 -7.23 -4.63
N TYR A 10 4.86 -7.85 -5.63
CA TYR A 10 4.16 -8.67 -6.61
C TYR A 10 4.99 -9.88 -7.02
N LYS A 11 4.34 -11.04 -7.12
CA LYS A 11 4.96 -12.35 -7.41
C LYS A 11 6.04 -12.79 -6.41
N ASN A 12 6.11 -12.14 -5.26
CA ASN A 12 7.06 -12.45 -4.21
C ASN A 12 6.43 -12.21 -2.84
N LEU A 13 6.90 -12.93 -1.82
CA LEU A 13 6.32 -12.94 -0.49
C LEU A 13 4.82 -13.37 -0.48
N SER A 14 4.26 -13.63 0.68
CA SER A 14 2.87 -14.13 0.80
C SER A 14 1.85 -13.21 0.15
N THR A 15 1.87 -11.92 0.48
CA THR A 15 0.88 -10.96 -0.06
C THR A 15 1.06 -10.73 -1.56
N GLY A 16 2.29 -10.76 -2.07
CA GLY A 16 2.55 -10.60 -3.51
C GLY A 16 2.16 -11.81 -4.34
N ILE A 17 2.26 -13.02 -3.77
CA ILE A 17 1.77 -14.25 -4.39
C ILE A 17 0.24 -14.22 -4.45
N ASN A 18 -0.43 -13.90 -3.35
CA ASN A 18 -1.89 -13.80 -3.31
C ASN A 18 -2.43 -12.80 -4.34
N VAL A 19 -1.82 -11.60 -4.43
CA VAL A 19 -2.21 -10.60 -5.43
C VAL A 19 -2.00 -11.11 -6.85
N TYR A 20 -0.91 -11.83 -7.12
CA TYR A 20 -0.64 -12.43 -8.43
C TYR A 20 -1.67 -13.50 -8.80
N GLU A 21 -1.99 -14.41 -7.89
CA GLU A 21 -2.97 -15.48 -8.12
C GLU A 21 -4.37 -14.91 -8.37
N ILE A 22 -4.81 -13.96 -7.54
CA ILE A 22 -6.09 -13.27 -7.71
C ILE A 22 -6.12 -12.49 -9.03
N ASN A 23 -5.04 -11.77 -9.38
CA ASN A 23 -4.94 -11.04 -10.64
C ASN A 23 -5.07 -11.98 -11.85
N THR A 24 -4.38 -13.11 -11.79
CA THR A 24 -4.42 -14.14 -12.85
C THR A 24 -5.81 -14.73 -12.98
N LEU A 25 -6.41 -15.16 -11.87
CA LEU A 25 -7.75 -15.77 -11.86
C LEU A 25 -8.82 -14.81 -12.39
N LEU A 26 -8.82 -13.56 -11.93
CA LEU A 26 -9.79 -12.55 -12.36
C LEU A 26 -9.71 -12.27 -13.87
N ASN A 27 -8.50 -12.23 -14.44
CA ASN A 27 -8.33 -12.10 -15.89
C ASN A 27 -8.78 -13.36 -16.64
N GLN A 28 -8.54 -14.56 -16.10
CA GLN A 28 -9.00 -15.82 -16.70
C GLN A 28 -10.53 -15.93 -16.75
N VAL A 29 -11.24 -15.41 -15.77
CA VAL A 29 -12.72 -15.42 -15.75
C VAL A 29 -13.35 -14.22 -16.46
N GLY A 30 -12.56 -13.45 -17.24
CA GLY A 30 -13.06 -12.41 -18.14
C GLY A 30 -13.19 -11.02 -17.52
N HIS A 31 -12.60 -10.76 -16.36
CA HIS A 31 -12.44 -9.39 -15.83
C HIS A 31 -11.17 -8.75 -16.39
N GLN A 32 -11.08 -7.44 -16.33
CA GLN A 32 -9.85 -6.70 -16.62
C GLN A 32 -9.21 -6.30 -15.29
N CYS A 33 -8.30 -7.13 -14.80
CA CYS A 33 -7.62 -6.90 -13.53
C CYS A 33 -6.18 -6.47 -13.74
N VAL A 34 -5.76 -5.38 -13.06
CA VAL A 34 -4.38 -4.88 -13.06
C VAL A 34 -3.84 -4.88 -11.65
N ALA A 35 -2.63 -5.42 -11.47
CA ALA A 35 -1.88 -5.33 -10.24
C ALA A 35 -0.92 -4.13 -10.28
N ALA A 36 -1.13 -3.13 -9.45
CA ALA A 36 -0.25 -1.99 -9.25
C ALA A 36 0.64 -2.23 -8.02
N PHE A 37 1.97 -2.27 -8.21
CA PHE A 37 2.92 -2.65 -7.17
C PHE A 37 4.20 -1.83 -7.20
N SER A 38 4.92 -1.81 -6.09
CA SER A 38 6.18 -1.07 -5.97
C SER A 38 7.43 -1.93 -6.05
N GLU A 39 7.39 -3.18 -5.58
CA GLU A 39 8.49 -4.14 -5.66
C GLU A 39 8.14 -5.31 -6.58
N GLY A 40 9.04 -5.63 -7.50
CA GLY A 40 8.86 -6.61 -8.56
C GLY A 40 9.23 -6.03 -9.93
N LYS A 41 9.22 -6.86 -10.94
CA LYS A 41 9.43 -6.49 -12.34
C LYS A 41 8.10 -6.60 -13.09
N VAL A 42 7.79 -5.65 -13.96
CA VAL A 42 6.68 -5.76 -14.90
C VAL A 42 7.08 -6.77 -15.97
N THR A 43 6.26 -7.79 -16.14
CA THR A 43 6.42 -8.83 -17.16
C THR A 43 5.32 -8.76 -18.21
N ASP A 44 4.15 -8.24 -17.83
CA ASP A 44 3.01 -8.01 -18.70
C ASP A 44 2.40 -6.63 -18.43
N PRO A 45 2.68 -5.61 -19.28
CA PRO A 45 2.15 -4.26 -19.04
C PRO A 45 0.63 -4.13 -19.22
N THR A 46 -0.07 -5.16 -19.69
CA THR A 46 -1.53 -5.16 -19.82
C THR A 46 -2.22 -5.44 -18.48
N THR A 47 -1.57 -6.20 -17.61
CA THR A 47 -2.09 -6.64 -16.30
C THR A 47 -1.24 -6.19 -15.11
N GLU A 48 -0.16 -5.44 -15.37
CA GLU A 48 0.82 -5.06 -14.35
C GLU A 48 1.21 -3.58 -14.46
N TYR A 49 1.20 -2.85 -13.35
CA TYR A 49 1.61 -1.45 -13.28
C TYR A 49 2.65 -1.21 -12.18
N LYS A 50 3.78 -0.58 -12.53
CA LYS A 50 4.86 -0.28 -11.58
C LYS A 50 4.66 1.08 -10.90
N ILE A 51 4.51 1.08 -9.57
CA ILE A 51 4.41 2.30 -8.77
C ILE A 51 5.80 2.78 -8.37
N GLY A 52 6.24 3.90 -8.92
CA GLY A 52 7.48 4.56 -8.52
C GLY A 52 8.76 3.83 -8.93
N ARG A 53 9.85 4.18 -8.26
CA ARG A 53 11.19 3.63 -8.46
C ARG A 53 11.85 3.36 -7.12
N THR A 54 12.78 2.43 -7.06
CA THR A 54 13.52 2.04 -5.84
C THR A 54 14.18 3.23 -5.11
N GLY A 55 14.74 4.20 -5.84
CA GLY A 55 15.31 5.41 -5.24
C GLY A 55 14.29 6.25 -4.49
N GLY A 56 13.09 6.41 -5.05
CA GLY A 56 11.97 7.11 -4.39
C GLY A 56 11.48 6.40 -3.13
N GLN A 57 11.45 5.07 -3.14
CA GLN A 57 11.11 4.28 -1.95
C GLN A 57 12.14 4.43 -0.82
N LYS A 58 13.44 4.40 -1.17
CA LYS A 58 14.52 4.61 -0.19
C LYS A 58 14.44 6.00 0.44
N LEU A 59 14.16 7.03 -0.36
CA LEU A 59 13.97 8.40 0.14
C LEU A 59 12.71 8.47 1.04
N HIS A 60 11.59 7.87 0.64
CA HIS A 60 10.39 7.81 1.48
C HIS A 60 10.68 7.10 2.80
N ALA A 61 11.38 5.97 2.78
CA ALA A 61 11.76 5.24 3.99
C ALA A 61 12.66 6.07 4.91
N LEU A 62 13.63 6.81 4.37
CA LEU A 62 14.46 7.71 5.13
C LEU A 62 13.63 8.82 5.80
N LEU A 63 12.81 9.50 5.03
CA LEU A 63 11.95 10.57 5.53
C LEU A 63 10.97 10.06 6.59
N SER A 64 10.39 8.86 6.40
CA SER A 64 9.52 8.23 7.39
C SER A 64 10.24 7.93 8.71
N ARG A 65 11.52 7.51 8.65
CA ARG A 65 12.33 7.27 9.86
C ARG A 65 12.66 8.56 10.61
N VAL A 66 12.95 9.63 9.88
CA VAL A 66 13.27 10.94 10.48
C VAL A 66 12.05 11.61 11.06
N THR A 67 10.91 11.60 10.34
CA THR A 67 9.71 12.37 10.71
C THR A 67 8.67 11.57 11.47
N GLY A 68 8.77 10.22 11.52
CA GLY A 68 7.71 9.36 12.03
C GLY A 68 6.49 9.22 11.10
N LEU A 69 6.42 9.99 10.01
CA LEU A 69 5.25 10.06 9.11
C LEU A 69 5.33 9.00 8.00
N GLN A 70 4.86 7.80 8.26
CA GLN A 70 4.74 6.77 7.24
C GLN A 70 3.53 7.02 6.32
N GLY A 71 3.71 6.83 5.01
CA GLY A 71 2.62 7.02 4.04
C GLY A 71 2.38 8.47 3.59
N TYR A 72 3.22 9.44 3.99
CA TYR A 72 3.08 10.86 3.63
C TYR A 72 4.04 11.33 2.51
N PHE A 73 4.89 10.46 2.03
CA PHE A 73 5.85 10.78 0.96
C PHE A 73 5.48 10.09 -0.35
N SER A 74 6.42 9.96 -1.31
CA SER A 74 6.16 9.39 -2.66
C SER A 74 5.06 10.09 -3.47
N ARG A 75 4.85 11.40 -3.26
CA ARG A 75 3.79 12.20 -3.93
C ARG A 75 3.82 12.08 -5.45
N HIS A 76 5.02 12.06 -6.05
CA HIS A 76 5.16 11.99 -7.51
C HIS A 76 4.74 10.61 -8.05
N ALA A 77 5.15 9.53 -7.39
CA ALA A 77 4.75 8.17 -7.77
C ALA A 77 3.23 7.98 -7.65
N THR A 78 2.65 8.49 -6.57
CA THR A 78 1.20 8.47 -6.37
C THR A 78 0.47 9.28 -7.44
N LYS A 79 0.93 10.51 -7.78
CA LYS A 79 0.32 11.29 -8.87
C LYS A 79 0.31 10.52 -10.21
N LYS A 80 1.37 9.77 -10.51
CA LYS A 80 1.40 8.94 -11.73
C LYS A 80 0.40 7.78 -11.66
N LEU A 81 0.27 7.14 -10.51
CA LEU A 81 -0.73 6.11 -10.28
C LEU A 81 -2.15 6.68 -10.46
N LEU A 82 -2.46 7.85 -9.88
CA LEU A 82 -3.78 8.47 -10.03
C LEU A 82 -4.10 8.82 -11.49
N ARG A 83 -3.13 9.33 -12.25
CA ARG A 83 -3.31 9.55 -13.71
C ARG A 83 -3.55 8.25 -14.46
N TYR A 84 -2.88 7.17 -14.07
CA TYR A 84 -3.15 5.85 -14.62
C TYR A 84 -4.58 5.41 -14.31
N MET A 85 -5.05 5.65 -13.08
CA MET A 85 -6.44 5.34 -12.69
C MET A 85 -7.46 6.21 -13.46
N ASP A 86 -7.16 7.48 -13.76
CA ASP A 86 -8.03 8.32 -14.61
C ASP A 86 -8.20 7.73 -16.02
N VAL A 87 -7.18 7.06 -16.56
CA VAL A 87 -7.23 6.40 -17.89
C VAL A 87 -7.86 5.01 -17.78
N PHE A 88 -7.44 4.22 -16.81
CA PHE A 88 -7.91 2.85 -16.61
C PHE A 88 -9.38 2.80 -16.19
N GLN A 89 -9.84 3.76 -15.37
CA GLN A 89 -11.20 3.87 -14.82
C GLN A 89 -11.63 2.58 -14.12
N PRO A 90 -11.04 2.21 -12.98
CA PRO A 90 -11.40 1.01 -12.26
C PRO A 90 -12.83 1.10 -11.71
N ASP A 91 -13.58 0.01 -11.86
CA ASP A 91 -14.90 -0.16 -11.23
C ASP A 91 -14.76 -0.43 -9.72
N VAL A 92 -13.63 -1.01 -9.30
CA VAL A 92 -13.29 -1.28 -7.91
C VAL A 92 -11.77 -1.25 -7.70
N VAL A 93 -11.35 -0.72 -6.56
CA VAL A 93 -9.95 -0.74 -6.12
C VAL A 93 -9.79 -1.64 -4.90
N VAL A 94 -8.83 -2.57 -4.96
CA VAL A 94 -8.48 -3.46 -3.86
C VAL A 94 -7.17 -2.99 -3.23
N LEU A 95 -7.23 -2.51 -2.01
CA LEU A 95 -6.09 -2.06 -1.23
C LEU A 95 -5.55 -3.22 -0.41
N ASN A 96 -4.36 -3.68 -0.74
CA ASN A 96 -3.63 -4.72 0.00
C ASN A 96 -2.63 -4.06 0.95
N ASN A 97 -1.35 -4.32 0.82
CA ASN A 97 -0.33 -3.82 1.73
C ASN A 97 0.17 -2.43 1.31
N LEU A 98 -0.18 -1.38 2.08
CA LEU A 98 0.15 0.01 1.75
C LEU A 98 1.35 0.59 2.53
N HIS A 99 1.92 -0.15 3.47
CA HIS A 99 2.91 0.37 4.43
C HIS A 99 4.38 0.33 3.99
N ALA A 100 4.72 -0.07 2.78
CA ALA A 100 6.10 -0.25 2.32
C ALA A 100 6.76 1.02 1.71
N ASN A 101 6.42 2.20 2.18
CA ASN A 101 7.06 3.48 1.79
C ASN A 101 7.04 3.78 0.27
N TYR A 102 5.99 3.49 -0.43
CA TYR A 102 5.91 3.65 -1.88
C TYR A 102 4.77 4.55 -2.37
N ILE A 103 3.80 4.86 -1.50
CA ILE A 103 2.58 5.58 -1.84
C ILE A 103 2.32 6.71 -0.85
N HIS A 104 1.71 7.80 -1.31
CA HIS A 104 1.22 8.88 -0.47
C HIS A 104 -0.25 8.62 -0.14
N LEU A 105 -0.51 8.08 1.05
CA LEU A 105 -1.84 7.62 1.47
C LEU A 105 -2.92 8.71 1.43
N PRO A 106 -2.71 9.90 2.02
CA PRO A 106 -3.75 10.93 1.96
C PRO A 106 -4.20 11.24 0.54
N LYS A 107 -3.25 11.34 -0.44
CA LYS A 107 -3.62 11.60 -1.84
C LYS A 107 -4.39 10.46 -2.49
N LEU A 108 -4.02 9.20 -2.19
CA LEU A 108 -4.74 8.05 -2.73
C LEU A 108 -6.16 7.98 -2.17
N LEU A 109 -6.29 8.07 -0.83
CA LEU A 109 -7.59 7.95 -0.17
C LEU A 109 -8.54 9.11 -0.52
N THR A 110 -8.02 10.34 -0.57
CA THR A 110 -8.80 11.51 -1.03
C THR A 110 -9.30 11.31 -2.46
N TYR A 111 -8.43 10.86 -3.37
CA TYR A 111 -8.81 10.60 -4.77
C TYR A 111 -9.90 9.52 -4.88
N LEU A 112 -9.77 8.41 -4.15
CA LEU A 112 -10.77 7.35 -4.15
C LEU A 112 -12.14 7.85 -3.66
N ALA A 113 -12.14 8.66 -2.60
CA ALA A 113 -13.35 9.26 -2.06
C ALA A 113 -13.96 10.31 -3.00
N GLU A 114 -13.16 11.22 -3.56
CA GLU A 114 -13.64 12.27 -4.49
C GLU A 114 -14.21 11.69 -5.79
N LYS A 115 -13.71 10.55 -6.23
CA LYS A 115 -14.17 9.85 -7.45
C LYS A 115 -15.26 8.82 -7.16
N ASP A 116 -15.66 8.64 -5.91
CA ASP A 116 -16.64 7.65 -5.46
C ASP A 116 -16.32 6.23 -5.96
N ILE A 117 -15.03 5.86 -5.95
CA ILE A 117 -14.58 4.55 -6.42
C ILE A 117 -14.79 3.51 -5.32
N PRO A 118 -15.60 2.46 -5.55
CA PRO A 118 -15.74 1.34 -4.63
C PRO A 118 -14.38 0.77 -4.22
N THR A 119 -14.13 0.66 -2.93
CA THR A 119 -12.81 0.29 -2.40
C THR A 119 -12.94 -0.83 -1.39
N VAL A 120 -12.14 -1.88 -1.57
CA VAL A 120 -12.01 -3.02 -0.66
C VAL A 120 -10.65 -2.99 0.01
N ALA A 121 -10.59 -2.97 1.33
CA ALA A 121 -9.34 -3.10 2.08
C ALA A 121 -9.15 -4.55 2.54
N VAL A 122 -8.03 -5.16 2.15
CA VAL A 122 -7.64 -6.51 2.59
C VAL A 122 -6.64 -6.39 3.73
N LEU A 123 -7.04 -6.82 4.90
CA LEU A 123 -6.23 -6.74 6.12
C LEU A 123 -5.29 -7.94 6.21
N HIS A 124 -4.07 -7.80 5.73
CA HIS A 124 -3.01 -8.81 5.84
C HIS A 124 -2.31 -8.78 7.20
N ASP A 125 -2.37 -7.63 7.86
CA ASP A 125 -1.79 -7.35 9.18
C ASP A 125 -2.57 -6.25 9.89
N CYS A 126 -2.07 -5.78 11.05
CA CYS A 126 -2.77 -4.82 11.89
C CYS A 126 -2.55 -3.36 11.49
N TRP A 127 -1.74 -3.07 10.48
CA TRP A 127 -1.29 -1.73 10.14
C TRP A 127 -2.42 -0.74 9.80
N PHE A 128 -3.50 -1.21 9.19
CA PHE A 128 -4.63 -0.36 8.79
C PHE A 128 -5.38 0.30 9.96
N TYR A 129 -5.33 -0.30 11.15
CA TYR A 129 -6.06 0.19 12.33
C TYR A 129 -5.16 0.51 13.52
N THR A 130 -3.85 0.34 13.39
CA THR A 130 -2.86 0.75 14.39
C THR A 130 -2.15 2.04 13.96
N GLY A 131 -1.33 2.62 14.81
CA GLY A 131 -0.52 3.79 14.47
C GLY A 131 0.56 3.53 13.40
N LYS A 132 1.14 2.34 13.33
CA LYS A 132 2.17 1.89 12.36
C LYS A 132 2.52 0.41 12.57
N CYS A 133 1.96 -0.23 13.57
CA CYS A 133 2.36 -1.55 14.00
C CYS A 133 1.67 -2.64 13.17
N CYS A 134 2.44 -3.49 12.50
CA CYS A 134 1.87 -4.63 11.78
C CYS A 134 1.41 -5.74 12.73
N TYR A 135 2.07 -5.89 13.89
CA TYR A 135 1.80 -6.97 14.84
C TYR A 135 1.86 -6.45 16.27
N TYR A 136 0.78 -5.84 16.74
CA TYR A 136 0.71 -5.32 18.12
C TYR A 136 0.77 -6.43 19.17
N THR A 137 0.37 -7.65 18.84
CA THR A 137 0.40 -8.82 19.70
C THR A 137 1.81 -9.22 20.12
N THR A 138 2.83 -9.01 19.28
CA THR A 138 4.23 -9.31 19.60
C THR A 138 4.79 -8.42 20.69
N ALA A 139 4.22 -7.23 20.88
CA ALA A 139 4.57 -6.29 21.94
C ALA A 139 3.59 -6.35 23.12
N ASN A 140 2.62 -7.27 23.08
CA ASN A 140 1.50 -7.36 24.04
C ASN A 140 0.86 -5.98 24.31
N CYS A 141 0.59 -5.22 23.25
CA CYS A 141 0.19 -3.83 23.32
C CYS A 141 -1.23 -3.64 22.79
N ASN A 142 -2.11 -3.06 23.61
CA ASN A 142 -3.50 -2.76 23.25
C ASN A 142 -3.78 -1.27 23.05
N LYS A 143 -2.74 -0.42 22.99
CA LYS A 143 -2.88 1.04 22.88
C LYS A 143 -3.57 1.50 21.59
N TRP A 144 -3.57 0.67 20.54
CA TRP A 144 -4.30 0.95 19.30
C TRP A 144 -5.80 1.22 19.51
N GLN A 145 -6.39 0.77 20.64
CA GLN A 145 -7.79 0.98 20.98
C GLN A 145 -8.07 2.39 21.53
N THR A 146 -7.09 3.04 22.12
CA THR A 146 -7.24 4.33 22.82
C THR A 146 -6.32 5.43 22.29
N GLY A 147 -5.21 5.07 21.68
CA GLY A 147 -4.20 5.97 21.14
C GLY A 147 -2.82 5.35 21.21
N CYS A 148 -2.09 5.35 20.09
CA CYS A 148 -0.76 4.76 19.96
C CYS A 148 0.37 5.70 20.39
N GLU A 149 0.25 6.35 21.54
CA GLU A 149 1.29 7.19 22.12
C GLU A 149 2.27 6.37 22.96
N ASN A 150 3.52 6.81 23.09
CA ASN A 150 4.56 6.12 23.86
C ASN A 150 4.66 4.63 23.51
N CYS A 151 4.87 4.33 22.26
CA CYS A 151 4.87 2.97 21.72
C CYS A 151 6.01 2.11 22.30
N PRO A 152 5.74 0.98 22.96
CA PRO A 152 6.79 0.12 23.53
C PRO A 152 7.70 -0.52 22.47
N ALA A 153 7.24 -0.58 21.23
CA ALA A 153 7.95 -1.20 20.12
C ALA A 153 8.34 -0.21 19.00
N TRP A 154 8.38 1.11 19.29
CA TRP A 154 8.60 2.13 18.26
C TRP A 154 9.91 1.98 17.49
N LYS A 155 11.00 1.55 18.15
CA LYS A 155 12.29 1.30 17.49
C LYS A 155 12.27 0.06 16.60
N ASN A 156 11.51 -0.95 16.98
CA ASN A 156 11.51 -2.26 16.29
C ASN A 156 10.49 -2.31 15.16
N HIS A 157 9.26 -1.88 15.41
CA HIS A 157 8.16 -1.96 14.44
C HIS A 157 8.07 -0.71 13.56
N ASN A 158 8.13 0.47 14.14
CA ASN A 158 7.99 1.71 13.39
C ASN A 158 9.28 2.18 12.74
N LYS A 159 10.43 1.72 13.28
CA LYS A 159 11.77 2.12 12.82
C LYS A 159 11.97 3.64 12.75
N SER A 160 11.19 4.40 13.53
CA SER A 160 11.35 5.85 13.66
C SER A 160 12.57 6.19 14.52
N TRP A 161 13.26 7.29 14.20
CA TRP A 161 14.45 7.70 14.96
C TRP A 161 14.13 8.67 16.08
N PHE A 162 13.23 9.60 15.85
CA PHE A 162 12.97 10.72 16.75
C PHE A 162 11.50 10.80 17.23
N PHE A 163 10.58 10.20 16.50
CA PHE A 163 9.15 10.30 16.77
C PHE A 163 8.52 8.92 16.88
N ASP A 164 7.70 8.78 17.86
CA ASP A 164 6.88 7.63 18.19
C ASP A 164 5.58 7.61 17.37
#